data_d9635ef16de3ba24c74018ba9703d1ea
#
_entry.id   d9635ef16de3ba24c74018ba9703d1ea
#
_cell.length_a   1.000
_cell.length_b   1.000
_cell.length_c   1.000
_cell.angle_alpha   90.00
_cell.angle_beta   90.00
_cell.angle_gamma   90.00
#
_symmetry.space_group_name_H-M   'P 1'
#
loop_
_entity.id
_entity.type
_entity.pdbx_description
1 polymer ?
#
loop_
_entity_poly.entity_id
_entity_poly.type
_entity_poly.pdbx_seq_one_letter_code
_entity_poly.pdbx_strand_id
1 'polypeptide(L)'
;MRMLQNVRERYTHGMMNVKILATARSFCSNPGEHQDLLRRAGCELILRPPSHPYSAAELAALLVETGAEGAVLGLDHCDESVFSAAKALRVVSRYGVGLDSVDVDAATRHGVVVTSTPGTNSIAVAELAIGLMFALARDLPNLASSARAGTFK
;
A
#
# COMPACT_ATOMS: atom_id res chain seq x y z
N MET A 1 -9.78 -11.13 -23.74
CA MET A 1 -8.62 -10.75 -24.59
C MET A 1 -8.83 -9.42 -25.32
N ARG A 2 -9.96 -9.15 -25.97
CA ARG A 2 -10.28 -7.84 -26.65
C ARG A 2 -10.33 -6.64 -25.68
N MET A 3 -10.80 -6.82 -24.45
CA MET A 3 -10.91 -5.72 -23.47
C MET A 3 -9.54 -5.19 -22.99
N LEU A 4 -8.55 -6.07 -22.83
CA LEU A 4 -7.18 -5.71 -22.50
C LEU A 4 -6.41 -5.04 -23.65
N GLN A 5 -6.74 -5.39 -24.91
CA GLN A 5 -6.20 -4.71 -26.08
C GLN A 5 -6.73 -3.28 -26.20
N ASN A 6 -8.03 -3.05 -26.01
CA ASN A 6 -8.62 -1.71 -26.02
C ASN A 6 -8.09 -0.80 -24.91
N VAL A 7 -7.75 -1.36 -23.75
CA VAL A 7 -7.08 -0.62 -22.68
C VAL A 7 -5.66 -0.24 -23.13
N ARG A 8 -4.90 -1.19 -23.70
CA ARG A 8 -3.55 -0.94 -24.19
C ARG A 8 -3.52 0.16 -25.28
N GLU A 9 -4.43 0.14 -26.24
CA GLU A 9 -4.48 1.12 -27.34
C GLU A 9 -4.84 2.53 -26.87
N ARG A 10 -5.66 2.69 -25.82
CA ARG A 10 -5.97 3.99 -25.22
C ARG A 10 -4.79 4.61 -24.47
N TYR A 11 -3.85 3.78 -23.98
CA TYR A 11 -2.71 4.22 -23.18
C TYR A 11 -1.39 4.32 -23.99
N THR A 12 -1.38 3.92 -25.27
CA THR A 12 -0.19 3.98 -26.13
C THR A 12 -0.12 5.23 -27.04
N HIS A 13 -1.19 6.03 -27.08
CA HIS A 13 -1.20 7.28 -27.87
C HIS A 13 -1.31 8.52 -26.97
N GLY A 14 -0.18 8.93 -26.45
CA GLY A 14 0.03 10.13 -25.65
C GLY A 14 0.62 9.76 -24.31
N MET A 15 1.85 10.16 -24.06
CA MET A 15 2.48 10.09 -22.74
C MET A 15 1.63 10.92 -21.75
N MET A 16 0.58 10.30 -21.20
CA MET A 16 -0.14 10.89 -20.08
C MET A 16 0.77 10.74 -18.86
N ASN A 17 1.35 11.84 -18.43
CA ASN A 17 2.17 11.88 -17.21
C ASN A 17 1.25 11.78 -15.99
N VAL A 18 0.70 10.58 -15.77
CA VAL A 18 -0.19 10.27 -14.63
C VAL A 18 0.63 10.30 -13.35
N LYS A 19 0.27 11.15 -12.43
CA LYS A 19 0.95 11.27 -11.14
C LYS A 19 0.41 10.24 -10.15
N ILE A 20 1.32 9.47 -9.58
CA ILE A 20 1.02 8.45 -8.56
C ILE A 20 1.72 8.85 -7.26
N LEU A 21 0.94 9.15 -6.22
CA LEU A 21 1.44 9.33 -4.87
C LEU A 21 1.60 7.98 -4.19
N ALA A 22 2.78 7.68 -3.66
CA ALA A 22 3.00 6.48 -2.87
C ALA A 22 3.42 6.85 -1.45
N THR A 23 2.65 6.37 -0.46
CA THR A 23 2.88 6.55 0.96
C THR A 23 3.22 5.24 1.67
N ALA A 24 2.87 4.08 1.09
CA ALA A 24 3.20 2.78 1.64
C ALA A 24 4.72 2.65 1.89
N ARG A 25 5.13 2.60 3.17
CA ARG A 25 6.54 2.65 3.56
C ARG A 25 7.40 1.60 2.86
N SER A 26 6.98 0.33 2.89
CA SER A 26 7.73 -0.76 2.27
C SER A 26 7.79 -0.64 0.74
N PHE A 27 6.73 -0.11 0.09
CA PHE A 27 6.76 0.21 -1.33
C PHE A 27 7.79 1.29 -1.65
N CYS A 28 7.85 2.34 -0.82
CA CYS A 28 8.76 3.47 -1.03
C CYS A 28 10.22 3.12 -0.74
N SER A 29 10.48 2.35 0.33
CA SER A 29 11.83 2.08 0.83
C SER A 29 12.55 0.94 0.09
N ASN A 30 11.83 0.14 -0.67
CA ASN A 30 12.39 -0.99 -1.42
C ASN A 30 12.17 -0.77 -2.92
N PRO A 31 13.06 -0.02 -3.60
CA PRO A 31 12.96 0.14 -5.04
C PRO A 31 13.08 -1.22 -5.74
N GLY A 32 12.33 -1.40 -6.84
CA GLY A 32 12.31 -2.66 -7.56
C GLY A 32 11.31 -2.67 -8.71
N GLU A 33 11.05 -3.84 -9.24
CA GLU A 33 10.23 -4.04 -10.44
C GLU A 33 8.84 -3.38 -10.35
N HIS A 34 8.23 -3.35 -9.17
CA HIS A 34 6.92 -2.71 -8.95
C HIS A 34 6.93 -1.19 -9.21
N GLN A 35 8.02 -0.49 -8.82
CA GLN A 35 8.19 0.93 -9.14
C GLN A 35 8.55 1.13 -10.62
N ASP A 36 9.40 0.24 -11.16
CA ASP A 36 9.83 0.31 -12.55
C ASP A 36 8.68 0.04 -13.52
N LEU A 37 7.74 -0.82 -13.17
CA LEU A 37 6.51 -1.04 -13.94
C LEU A 37 5.71 0.26 -14.11
N LEU A 38 5.50 1.02 -13.02
CA LEU A 38 4.79 2.29 -13.08
C LEU A 38 5.54 3.32 -13.91
N ARG A 39 6.87 3.44 -13.72
CA ARG A 39 7.70 4.35 -14.51
C ARG A 39 7.68 3.99 -16.01
N ARG A 40 7.81 2.70 -16.36
CA ARG A 40 7.72 2.22 -17.74
C ARG A 40 6.34 2.44 -18.37
N ALA A 41 5.30 2.48 -17.54
CA ALA A 41 3.95 2.84 -17.97
C ALA A 41 3.76 4.35 -18.19
N GLY A 42 4.79 5.17 -17.98
CA GLY A 42 4.74 6.63 -18.16
C GLY A 42 4.17 7.37 -16.94
N CYS A 43 4.14 6.72 -15.75
CA CYS A 43 3.69 7.37 -14.53
C CYS A 43 4.82 8.16 -13.86
N GLU A 44 4.50 9.36 -13.40
CA GLU A 44 5.33 10.11 -12.45
C GLU A 44 5.08 9.58 -11.05
N LEU A 45 6.09 8.98 -10.43
CA LEU A 45 5.98 8.36 -9.11
C LEU A 45 6.50 9.31 -8.03
N ILE A 46 5.61 9.79 -7.17
CA ILE A 46 5.87 10.71 -6.07
C ILE A 46 5.92 9.90 -4.78
N LEU A 47 7.12 9.70 -4.23
CA LEU A 47 7.32 8.93 -3.00
C LEU A 47 7.27 9.85 -1.78
N ARG A 48 6.39 9.55 -0.83
CA ARG A 48 6.22 10.27 0.45
C ARG A 48 6.04 9.25 1.59
N PRO A 49 7.07 8.48 1.94
CA PRO A 49 6.97 7.51 3.04
C PRO A 49 6.83 8.25 4.38
N PRO A 50 5.76 8.00 5.13
CA PRO A 50 5.54 8.66 6.42
C PRO A 50 6.32 7.99 7.55
N SER A 51 6.60 8.72 8.64
CA SER A 51 7.08 8.15 9.91
C SER A 51 5.96 7.41 10.67
N HIS A 52 4.72 7.82 10.50
CA HIS A 52 3.47 7.22 10.99
C HIS A 52 2.42 7.26 9.88
N PRO A 53 1.35 6.48 9.93
CA PRO A 53 0.26 6.57 8.95
C PRO A 53 -0.31 8.00 8.87
N TYR A 54 -0.51 8.49 7.66
CA TYR A 54 -1.12 9.80 7.47
C TYR A 54 -2.56 9.80 7.94
N SER A 55 -2.96 10.86 8.64
CA SER A 55 -4.36 11.18 8.89
C SER A 55 -5.07 11.54 7.57
N ALA A 56 -6.39 11.52 7.57
CA ALA A 56 -7.18 11.91 6.40
C ALA A 56 -6.86 13.33 5.92
N ALA A 57 -6.68 14.28 6.85
CA ALA A 57 -6.34 15.65 6.52
C ALA A 57 -4.96 15.80 5.85
N GLU A 58 -3.95 15.10 6.38
CA GLU A 58 -2.60 15.11 5.81
C GLU A 58 -2.57 14.44 4.42
N LEU A 59 -3.26 13.31 4.27
CA LEU A 59 -3.37 12.61 3.00
C LEU A 59 -4.09 13.46 1.96
N ALA A 60 -5.20 14.10 2.33
CA ALA A 60 -5.93 15.01 1.47
C ALA A 60 -5.05 16.17 0.98
N ALA A 61 -4.29 16.79 1.90
CA ALA A 61 -3.38 17.89 1.57
C ALA A 61 -2.31 17.43 0.55
N LEU A 62 -1.69 16.27 0.77
CA LEU A 62 -0.69 15.71 -0.14
C LEU A 62 -1.25 15.40 -1.52
N LEU A 63 -2.44 14.82 -1.60
CA LEU A 63 -3.10 14.51 -2.87
C LEU A 63 -3.45 15.78 -3.66
N VAL A 64 -3.93 16.81 -2.96
CA VAL A 64 -4.21 18.13 -3.58
C VAL A 64 -2.93 18.81 -4.04
N GLU A 65 -1.89 18.86 -3.18
CA GLU A 65 -0.59 19.47 -3.50
C GLU A 65 0.05 18.82 -4.73
N THR A 66 0.05 17.50 -4.79
CA THR A 66 0.69 16.76 -5.89
C THR A 66 -0.16 16.71 -7.15
N GLY A 67 -1.48 16.86 -7.03
CA GLY A 67 -2.43 16.62 -8.12
C GLY A 67 -2.42 15.16 -8.57
N ALA A 68 -2.14 14.22 -7.67
CA ALA A 68 -2.04 12.81 -8.00
C ALA A 68 -3.38 12.22 -8.42
N GLU A 69 -3.36 11.46 -9.51
CA GLU A 69 -4.52 10.74 -10.04
C GLU A 69 -4.62 9.32 -9.50
N GLY A 70 -3.52 8.79 -8.97
CA GLY A 70 -3.48 7.50 -8.29
C GLY A 70 -2.72 7.58 -6.99
N ALA A 71 -3.05 6.68 -6.05
CA ALA A 71 -2.38 6.58 -4.77
C ALA A 71 -2.05 5.13 -4.43
N VAL A 72 -0.81 4.87 -3.96
CA VAL A 72 -0.39 3.61 -3.37
C VAL A 72 -0.28 3.82 -1.86
N LEU A 73 -1.32 3.42 -1.12
CA LEU A 73 -1.46 3.71 0.30
C LEU A 73 -0.98 2.55 1.20
N GLY A 74 -0.36 2.92 2.31
CA GLY A 74 -0.08 2.03 3.42
C GLY A 74 -1.27 1.87 4.37
N LEU A 75 -1.08 2.25 5.63
CA LEU A 75 -2.12 2.27 6.66
C LEU A 75 -2.77 3.64 6.81
N ASP A 76 -2.60 4.50 5.83
CA ASP A 76 -3.08 5.87 5.83
C ASP A 76 -4.61 5.92 5.83
N HIS A 77 -5.18 6.88 6.53
CA HIS A 77 -6.63 7.04 6.62
C HIS A 77 -7.17 7.75 5.38
N CYS A 78 -8.04 7.07 4.64
CA CYS A 78 -8.64 7.58 3.42
C CYS A 78 -10.17 7.51 3.52
N ASP A 79 -10.76 8.57 4.03
CA ASP A 79 -12.20 8.71 4.26
C ASP A 79 -12.87 9.65 3.25
N GLU A 80 -14.16 9.95 3.47
CA GLU A 80 -14.95 10.87 2.66
C GLU A 80 -14.27 12.23 2.45
N SER A 81 -13.57 12.76 3.45
CA SER A 81 -12.91 14.07 3.37
C SER A 81 -11.77 14.07 2.35
N VAL A 82 -11.03 12.95 2.24
CA VAL A 82 -9.97 12.76 1.25
C VAL A 82 -10.54 12.77 -0.16
N PHE A 83 -11.58 11.97 -0.40
CA PHE A 83 -12.21 11.87 -1.73
C PHE A 83 -12.91 13.19 -2.13
N SER A 84 -13.46 13.90 -1.15
CA SER A 84 -14.06 15.21 -1.38
C SER A 84 -13.03 16.27 -1.78
N ALA A 85 -11.82 16.23 -1.22
CA ALA A 85 -10.75 17.18 -1.50
C ALA A 85 -9.97 16.84 -2.77
N ALA A 86 -9.58 15.58 -2.94
CA ALA A 86 -8.67 15.12 -4.01
C ALA A 86 -9.42 14.83 -5.32
N LYS A 87 -9.93 15.87 -5.99
CA LYS A 87 -10.76 15.75 -7.20
C LYS A 87 -10.07 15.09 -8.41
N ALA A 88 -8.75 15.08 -8.43
CA ALA A 88 -7.98 14.40 -9.48
C ALA A 88 -7.87 12.90 -9.25
N LEU A 89 -8.07 12.42 -8.02
CA LEU A 89 -7.87 11.02 -7.63
C LEU A 89 -8.86 10.10 -8.33
N ARG A 90 -8.35 9.05 -8.96
CA ARG A 90 -9.12 8.04 -9.73
C ARG A 90 -8.96 6.63 -9.21
N VAL A 91 -7.82 6.34 -8.60
CA VAL A 91 -7.52 5.00 -8.11
C VAL A 91 -6.74 5.06 -6.80
N VAL A 92 -7.14 4.22 -5.85
CA VAL A 92 -6.42 3.94 -4.62
C VAL A 92 -6.02 2.47 -4.63
N SER A 93 -4.73 2.20 -4.61
CA SER A 93 -4.18 0.86 -4.43
C SER A 93 -3.69 0.69 -2.99
N ARG A 94 -4.43 -0.07 -2.19
CA ARG A 94 -4.00 -0.42 -0.85
C ARG A 94 -2.87 -1.45 -0.93
N TYR A 95 -1.66 -1.07 -0.53
CA TYR A 95 -0.50 -1.96 -0.46
C TYR A 95 -0.62 -2.87 0.76
N GLY A 96 -1.48 -3.87 0.66
CA GLY A 96 -1.84 -4.83 1.71
C GLY A 96 -3.24 -5.41 1.53
N VAL A 97 -3.65 -6.27 2.45
CA VAL A 97 -4.88 -7.07 2.36
C VAL A 97 -6.11 -6.31 2.85
N GLY A 98 -6.02 -5.72 4.07
CA GLY A 98 -7.15 -5.06 4.72
C GLY A 98 -7.48 -3.71 4.11
N LEU A 99 -8.76 -3.35 4.15
CA LEU A 99 -9.30 -2.07 3.68
C LEU A 99 -9.85 -1.20 4.81
N ASP A 100 -9.57 -1.56 6.07
CA ASP A 100 -10.16 -0.91 7.26
C ASP A 100 -9.83 0.59 7.37
N SER A 101 -8.75 1.03 6.71
CA SER A 101 -8.33 2.43 6.67
C SER A 101 -8.89 3.20 5.46
N VAL A 102 -9.67 2.55 4.57
CA VAL A 102 -10.22 3.16 3.36
C VAL A 102 -11.74 3.04 3.35
N ASP A 103 -12.43 4.16 3.29
CA ASP A 103 -13.89 4.19 3.11
C ASP A 103 -14.24 3.86 1.64
N VAL A 104 -14.51 2.57 1.39
CA VAL A 104 -14.81 2.06 0.05
C VAL A 104 -16.14 2.61 -0.48
N ASP A 105 -17.10 2.85 0.41
CA ASP A 105 -18.40 3.42 0.02
C ASP A 105 -18.25 4.88 -0.42
N ALA A 106 -17.44 5.65 0.31
CA ALA A 106 -17.07 7.00 -0.09
C ALA A 106 -16.33 7.02 -1.43
N ALA A 107 -15.33 6.16 -1.60
CA ALA A 107 -14.59 6.02 -2.86
C ALA A 107 -15.56 5.76 -4.03
N THR A 108 -16.52 4.86 -3.84
CA THR A 108 -17.54 4.52 -4.85
C THR A 108 -18.40 5.73 -5.21
N ARG A 109 -18.85 6.50 -4.21
CA ARG A 109 -19.63 7.75 -4.45
C ARG A 109 -18.85 8.77 -5.25
N HIS A 110 -17.54 8.84 -5.05
CA HIS A 110 -16.64 9.74 -5.78
C HIS A 110 -16.08 9.16 -7.10
N GLY A 111 -16.47 7.94 -7.47
CA GLY A 111 -16.01 7.28 -8.70
C GLY A 111 -14.54 6.87 -8.66
N VAL A 112 -13.95 6.68 -7.47
CA VAL A 112 -12.57 6.24 -7.26
C VAL A 112 -12.53 4.73 -7.12
N VAL A 113 -11.69 4.08 -7.92
CA VAL A 113 -11.47 2.62 -7.86
C VAL A 113 -10.56 2.29 -6.69
N VAL A 114 -10.95 1.33 -5.86
CA VAL A 114 -10.10 0.82 -4.76
C VAL A 114 -9.65 -0.60 -5.07
N THR A 115 -8.37 -0.86 -4.93
CA THR A 115 -7.77 -2.20 -5.06
C THR A 115 -6.96 -2.57 -3.83
N SER A 116 -6.82 -3.87 -3.55
CA SER A 116 -5.98 -4.40 -2.49
C SER A 116 -5.18 -5.60 -3.00
N THR A 117 -4.32 -6.17 -2.14
CA THR A 117 -3.46 -7.32 -2.49
C THR A 117 -3.82 -8.54 -1.63
N PRO A 118 -5.00 -9.17 -1.82
CA PRO A 118 -5.43 -10.30 -1.01
C PRO A 118 -4.51 -11.50 -1.19
N GLY A 119 -4.23 -12.21 -0.08
CA GLY A 119 -3.48 -13.47 -0.09
C GLY A 119 -1.96 -13.36 -0.26
N THR A 120 -1.40 -12.21 -0.55
CA THR A 120 0.04 -12.06 -0.87
C THR A 120 0.97 -12.39 0.30
N ASN A 121 0.51 -12.29 1.54
CA ASN A 121 1.30 -12.57 2.74
C ASN A 121 0.79 -13.76 3.56
N SER A 122 -0.19 -14.51 3.07
CA SER A 122 -0.86 -15.58 3.83
C SER A 122 0.10 -16.65 4.32
N ILE A 123 1.05 -17.07 3.49
CA ILE A 123 2.05 -18.08 3.85
C ILE A 123 2.96 -17.54 4.96
N ALA A 124 3.50 -16.34 4.81
CA ALA A 124 4.40 -15.74 5.79
C ALA A 124 3.70 -15.52 7.16
N VAL A 125 2.43 -15.12 7.13
CA VAL A 125 1.61 -14.96 8.35
C VAL A 125 1.38 -16.32 9.01
N ALA A 126 1.06 -17.37 8.25
CA ALA A 126 0.87 -18.72 8.77
C ALA A 126 2.16 -19.28 9.38
N GLU A 127 3.29 -19.13 8.72
CA GLU A 127 4.60 -19.56 9.23
C GLU A 127 4.96 -18.84 10.53
N LEU A 128 4.74 -17.53 10.60
CA LEU A 128 4.98 -16.77 11.83
C LEU A 128 4.05 -17.21 12.95
N ALA A 129 2.76 -17.44 12.68
CA ALA A 129 1.81 -17.92 13.69
C ALA A 129 2.24 -19.29 14.26
N ILE A 130 2.61 -20.24 13.41
CA ILE A 130 3.11 -21.55 13.83
C ILE A 130 4.41 -21.39 14.61
N GLY A 131 5.33 -20.55 14.14
CA GLY A 131 6.59 -20.25 14.84
C GLY A 131 6.37 -19.71 16.26
N LEU A 132 5.41 -18.79 16.41
CA LEU A 132 5.03 -18.24 17.72
C LEU A 132 4.39 -19.31 18.63
N MET A 133 3.55 -20.20 18.10
CA MET A 133 2.99 -21.32 18.87
C MET A 133 4.11 -22.22 19.42
N PHE A 134 5.10 -22.57 18.60
CA PHE A 134 6.24 -23.37 19.08
C PHE A 134 7.12 -22.58 20.05
N ALA A 135 7.34 -21.30 19.83
CA ALA A 135 8.10 -20.45 20.75
C ALA A 135 7.48 -20.40 22.13
N LEU A 136 6.15 -20.28 22.21
CA LEU A 136 5.41 -20.31 23.48
C LEU A 136 5.40 -21.71 24.11
N ALA A 137 5.09 -22.74 23.33
CA ALA A 137 5.03 -24.13 23.83
C ALA A 137 6.35 -24.65 24.40
N ARG A 138 7.47 -24.16 23.89
CA ARG A 138 8.82 -24.57 24.30
C ARG A 138 9.56 -23.52 25.12
N ASP A 139 8.89 -22.42 25.47
CA ASP A 139 9.47 -21.30 26.24
C ASP A 139 10.80 -20.78 25.64
N LEU A 140 10.85 -20.70 24.31
CA LEU A 140 12.09 -20.33 23.59
C LEU A 140 12.66 -18.96 24.01
N PRO A 141 11.86 -17.92 24.31
CA PRO A 141 12.38 -16.64 24.76
C PRO A 141 13.21 -16.74 26.06
N ASN A 142 12.70 -17.48 27.07
CA ASN A 142 13.41 -17.67 28.34
C ASN A 142 14.63 -18.58 28.17
N LEU A 143 14.50 -19.66 27.39
CA LEU A 143 15.64 -20.54 27.07
C LEU A 143 16.76 -19.78 26.38
N ALA A 144 16.43 -18.95 25.38
CA ALA A 144 17.42 -18.13 24.69
C ALA A 144 18.09 -17.10 25.61
N SER A 145 17.31 -16.47 26.52
CA SER A 145 17.83 -15.56 27.52
C SER A 145 18.79 -16.25 28.49
N SER A 146 18.40 -17.40 29.03
CA SER A 146 19.21 -18.20 29.95
C SER A 146 20.50 -18.69 29.30
N ALA A 147 20.43 -19.11 28.04
CA ALA A 147 21.62 -19.54 27.28
C ALA A 147 22.62 -18.38 27.09
N ARG A 148 22.14 -17.19 26.74
CA ARG A 148 22.99 -15.98 26.61
C ARG A 148 23.63 -15.57 27.93
N ALA A 149 22.89 -15.73 29.03
CA ALA A 149 23.38 -15.41 30.37
C ALA A 149 24.30 -16.52 30.96
N GLY A 150 24.51 -17.64 30.29
CA GLY A 150 25.28 -18.78 30.79
C GLY A 150 24.60 -19.51 31.96
N THR A 151 23.28 -19.30 32.16
CA THR A 151 22.49 -19.89 33.25
C THR A 151 21.59 -21.05 32.79
N PHE A 152 21.73 -21.47 31.55
CA PHE A 152 20.99 -22.60 30.97
C PHE A 152 21.38 -23.89 31.69
N LYS A 153 20.39 -24.62 32.25
CA LYS A 153 20.54 -25.92 32.93
C LYS A 153 19.72 -26.97 32.23
#